data_04451f7f9659653c03ab9a3a7eb7e413
#
_entry.id   04451f7f9659653c03ab9a3a7eb7e413
#
_cell.length_a   1.000
_cell.length_b   1.000
_cell.length_c   1.000
_cell.angle_alpha   90.00
_cell.angle_beta   90.00
_cell.angle_gamma   90.00
#
_symmetry.space_group_name_H-M   'P 1'
#
loop_
_entity.id
_entity.type
_entity.pdbx_description
1 polymer ?
#
loop_
_entity_poly.entity_id
_entity_poly.type
_entity_poly.pdbx_seq_one_letter_code
_entity_poly.pdbx_strand_id
1 'polypeptide(L)'
;PGSAELDEGVLADTNYEQPISISNSFGVPSQSPDVWQPDMRAAIEAAGPGQVLVPSFQGSRVEGMSEEEYIADHATTARLVKETGAKLMVMNTSCPNEGHNRLLCHNPLLVGRITEAVKQEIGDIPLMVKLAYIPSDGDLELMVRSTVGHGTVQGFSTINTISAKLVDANGNQAL
;
A
#
# COMPACT_ATOMS: atom_id res chain seq x y z
N PRO A 1 0.54 -15.17 2.82
CA PRO A 1 1.83 -15.78 2.80
C PRO A 1 2.45 -15.40 1.48
N GLY A 2 3.45 -14.49 1.53
CA GLY A 2 4.35 -14.31 0.40
C GLY A 2 4.78 -15.71 0.00
N SER A 3 4.89 -15.96 -1.29
CA SER A 3 5.28 -17.28 -1.78
C SER A 3 6.61 -17.66 -1.13
N ALA A 4 6.54 -18.42 -0.05
CA ALA A 4 7.73 -18.94 0.64
C ALA A 4 8.58 -19.86 -0.25
N GLU A 5 8.20 -19.98 -1.52
CA GLU A 5 8.83 -20.82 -2.52
C GLU A 5 9.60 -20.03 -3.60
N LEU A 6 9.51 -18.68 -3.60
CA LEU A 6 10.27 -17.84 -4.52
C LEU A 6 11.33 -17.08 -3.73
N ASP A 7 12.58 -17.18 -4.16
CA ASP A 7 13.66 -16.35 -3.62
C ASP A 7 13.32 -14.87 -3.82
N GLU A 8 13.26 -14.12 -2.74
CA GLU A 8 13.11 -12.67 -2.81
C GLU A 8 14.38 -12.08 -3.45
N GLY A 9 14.19 -11.26 -4.46
CA GLY A 9 15.32 -10.71 -5.19
C GLY A 9 14.98 -9.45 -5.97
N VAL A 10 16.01 -8.82 -6.47
CA VAL A 10 15.94 -7.67 -7.37
C VAL A 10 16.68 -8.01 -8.65
N LEU A 11 16.00 -7.83 -9.79
CA LEU A 11 16.62 -7.83 -11.10
C LEU A 11 16.64 -6.40 -11.64
N ALA A 12 17.81 -5.94 -12.05
CA ALA A 12 18.01 -4.64 -12.67
C ALA A 12 18.77 -4.79 -13.99
N ASP A 13 18.34 -4.04 -14.99
CA ASP A 13 19.13 -3.86 -16.21
C ASP A 13 20.35 -3.01 -15.88
N THR A 14 21.54 -3.56 -16.06
CA THR A 14 22.82 -2.90 -15.79
C THR A 14 23.44 -2.27 -17.03
N ASN A 15 22.83 -2.42 -18.19
CA ASN A 15 23.37 -1.92 -19.44
C ASN A 15 23.10 -0.43 -19.68
N TYR A 16 22.29 0.24 -18.95
CA TYR A 16 21.99 1.69 -18.99
C TYR A 16 21.87 2.36 -20.38
N GLU A 17 21.88 1.58 -21.47
CA GLU A 17 21.75 2.07 -22.86
C GLU A 17 20.28 2.18 -23.29
N GLN A 18 19.38 1.54 -22.56
CA GLN A 18 17.94 1.54 -22.79
C GLN A 18 17.22 2.07 -21.53
N PRO A 19 15.92 2.35 -21.58
CA PRO A 19 15.17 2.66 -20.38
C PRO A 19 15.38 1.56 -19.33
N ILE A 20 15.86 1.94 -18.15
CA ILE A 20 16.18 1.01 -17.07
C ILE A 20 14.90 0.40 -16.54
N SER A 21 14.85 -0.93 -16.55
CA SER A 21 13.78 -1.69 -15.91
C SER A 21 14.32 -2.39 -14.66
N ILE A 22 13.56 -2.31 -13.58
CA ILE A 22 13.85 -3.00 -12.31
C ILE A 22 12.64 -3.83 -11.94
N SER A 23 12.87 -5.04 -11.49
CA SER A 23 11.83 -5.89 -10.91
C SER A 23 12.23 -6.39 -9.54
N ASN A 24 11.25 -6.69 -8.72
CA ASN A 24 11.44 -7.28 -7.40
C ASN A 24 10.27 -8.18 -7.03
N SER A 25 10.51 -9.09 -6.08
CA SER A 25 9.50 -9.95 -5.47
C SER A 25 9.40 -9.78 -3.95
N PHE A 26 9.86 -8.64 -3.43
CA PHE A 26 9.79 -8.35 -2.00
C PHE A 26 8.34 -8.31 -1.51
N GLY A 27 8.07 -8.98 -0.39
CA GLY A 27 6.85 -8.83 0.37
C GLY A 27 6.79 -7.49 1.11
N VAL A 28 5.73 -7.31 1.89
CA VAL A 28 5.60 -6.19 2.83
C VAL A 28 5.93 -6.73 4.23
N PRO A 29 7.18 -6.63 4.68
CA PRO A 29 7.54 -7.10 6.01
C PRO A 29 6.85 -6.22 7.06
N SER A 30 6.27 -6.85 8.07
CA SER A 30 5.66 -6.16 9.18
C SER A 30 6.01 -6.88 10.48
N GLN A 31 6.13 -6.12 11.54
CA GLN A 31 6.34 -6.61 12.90
C GLN A 31 5.14 -6.27 13.77
N SER A 32 5.14 -6.74 15.03
CA SER A 32 4.07 -6.36 15.96
C SER A 32 4.10 -4.85 16.26
N PRO A 33 2.95 -4.25 16.61
CA PRO A 33 2.88 -2.84 16.97
C PRO A 33 3.87 -2.40 18.05
N ASP A 34 4.14 -3.26 19.02
CA ASP A 34 5.12 -2.99 20.09
C ASP A 34 6.55 -2.76 19.57
N VAL A 35 6.85 -3.27 18.37
CA VAL A 35 8.16 -3.11 17.73
C VAL A 35 8.14 -1.92 16.76
N TRP A 36 7.17 -1.85 15.85
CA TRP A 36 7.20 -0.82 14.80
C TRP A 36 6.74 0.56 15.27
N GLN A 37 5.86 0.67 16.28
CA GLN A 37 5.41 1.99 16.76
C GLN A 37 6.54 2.82 17.39
N PRO A 38 7.38 2.28 18.29
CA PRO A 38 8.54 3.00 18.80
C PRO A 38 9.52 3.43 17.71
N ASP A 39 9.80 2.55 16.74
CA ASP A 39 10.70 2.83 15.62
C ASP A 39 10.14 3.94 14.72
N MET A 40 8.87 3.86 14.35
CA MET A 40 8.20 4.89 13.55
C MET A 40 8.18 6.25 14.28
N ARG A 41 7.93 6.27 15.59
CA ARG A 41 7.98 7.49 16.39
C ARG A 41 9.37 8.11 16.39
N ALA A 42 10.40 7.30 16.62
CA ALA A 42 11.79 7.76 16.55
C ALA A 42 12.15 8.33 15.16
N ALA A 43 11.70 7.68 14.10
CA ALA A 43 11.91 8.17 12.73
C ALA A 43 11.18 9.52 12.47
N ILE A 44 9.95 9.68 12.96
CA ILE A 44 9.21 10.94 12.83
C ILE A 44 9.91 12.07 13.61
N GLU A 45 10.38 11.79 14.83
CA GLU A 45 11.09 12.75 15.69
C GLU A 45 12.46 13.15 15.11
N ALA A 46 13.12 12.24 14.38
CA ALA A 46 14.39 12.49 13.74
C ALA A 46 14.30 13.33 12.45
N ALA A 47 13.10 13.57 11.93
CA ALA A 47 12.91 14.39 10.73
C ALA A 47 13.39 15.82 10.97
N GLY A 48 14.30 16.30 10.15
CA GLY A 48 14.88 17.64 10.21
C GLY A 48 14.00 18.71 9.56
N PRO A 49 14.39 19.99 9.65
CA PRO A 49 13.67 21.08 9.01
C PRO A 49 13.46 20.84 7.51
N GLY A 50 12.23 20.96 7.02
CA GLY A 50 11.87 20.74 5.63
C GLY A 50 11.71 19.26 5.22
N GLN A 51 11.86 18.33 6.15
CA GLN A 51 11.58 16.91 5.92
C GLN A 51 10.20 16.54 6.48
N VAL A 52 9.51 15.67 5.75
CA VAL A 52 8.25 15.06 6.19
C VAL A 52 8.39 13.56 6.07
N LEU A 53 8.26 12.85 7.19
CA LEU A 53 8.15 11.40 7.19
C LEU A 53 6.69 11.02 6.98
N VAL A 54 6.44 10.20 5.98
CA VAL A 54 5.10 9.76 5.62
C VAL A 54 4.98 8.26 5.85
N PRO A 55 4.41 7.81 6.96
CA PRO A 55 4.16 6.40 7.22
C PRO A 55 3.24 5.80 6.15
N SER A 56 3.57 4.59 5.72
CA SER A 56 2.70 3.78 4.88
C SER A 56 2.15 2.61 5.67
N PHE A 57 0.86 2.33 5.53
CA PHE A 57 0.19 1.22 6.22
C PHE A 57 -0.78 0.50 5.30
N GLN A 58 -1.16 -0.70 5.68
CA GLN A 58 -2.26 -1.46 5.11
C GLN A 58 -2.88 -2.34 6.19
N GLY A 59 -4.14 -2.72 6.02
CA GLY A 59 -4.75 -3.76 6.83
C GLY A 59 -4.27 -5.14 6.41
N SER A 60 -4.44 -6.10 7.28
CA SER A 60 -4.14 -7.51 7.03
C SER A 60 -5.42 -8.27 6.72
N ARG A 61 -5.39 -9.12 5.71
CA ARG A 61 -6.49 -10.01 5.40
C ARG A 61 -6.09 -11.44 5.74
N VAL A 62 -6.92 -12.09 6.55
CA VAL A 62 -6.74 -13.50 6.91
C VAL A 62 -7.90 -14.33 6.37
N GLU A 63 -7.67 -15.62 6.19
CA GLU A 63 -8.70 -16.54 5.72
C GLU A 63 -9.93 -16.53 6.65
N GLY A 64 -11.12 -16.46 6.07
CA GLY A 64 -12.37 -16.38 6.81
C GLY A 64 -12.77 -15.00 7.33
N MET A 65 -11.91 -13.99 7.19
CA MET A 65 -12.21 -12.61 7.60
C MET A 65 -13.33 -12.03 6.71
N SER A 66 -14.34 -11.46 7.35
CA SER A 66 -15.41 -10.72 6.66
C SER A 66 -14.88 -9.39 6.11
N GLU A 67 -15.65 -8.78 5.21
CA GLU A 67 -15.32 -7.45 4.68
C GLU A 67 -15.35 -6.39 5.78
N GLU A 68 -16.28 -6.48 6.73
CA GLU A 68 -16.37 -5.55 7.86
C GLU A 68 -15.15 -5.64 8.78
N GLU A 69 -14.68 -6.84 9.08
CA GLU A 69 -13.47 -7.05 9.88
C GLU A 69 -12.24 -6.52 9.16
N TYR A 70 -12.17 -6.69 7.84
CA TYR A 70 -11.08 -6.15 7.04
C TYR A 70 -11.06 -4.61 7.02
N ILE A 71 -12.23 -3.96 6.92
CA ILE A 71 -12.38 -2.52 7.06
C ILE A 71 -11.93 -2.07 8.46
N ALA A 72 -12.37 -2.76 9.51
CA ALA A 72 -12.02 -2.45 10.90
C ALA A 72 -10.51 -2.61 11.16
N ASP A 73 -9.86 -3.59 10.54
CA ASP A 73 -8.41 -3.78 10.67
C ASP A 73 -7.62 -2.62 10.06
N HIS A 74 -8.03 -2.11 8.90
CA HIS A 74 -7.44 -0.89 8.31
C HIS A 74 -7.60 0.33 9.23
N ALA A 75 -8.78 0.52 9.80
CA ALA A 75 -9.06 1.62 10.72
C ALA A 75 -8.20 1.51 12.00
N THR A 76 -8.11 0.31 12.55
CA THR A 76 -7.26 0.02 13.73
C THR A 76 -5.79 0.32 13.42
N THR A 77 -5.29 -0.16 12.28
CA THR A 77 -3.90 0.07 11.87
C THR A 77 -3.62 1.57 11.68
N ALA A 78 -4.55 2.30 11.06
CA ALA A 78 -4.43 3.76 10.90
C ALA A 78 -4.38 4.50 12.24
N ARG A 79 -5.19 4.07 13.23
CA ARG A 79 -5.15 4.62 14.60
C ARG A 79 -3.78 4.37 15.25
N LEU A 80 -3.25 3.16 15.13
CA LEU A 80 -1.91 2.84 15.66
C LEU A 80 -0.81 3.69 15.01
N VAL A 81 -0.91 3.96 13.70
CA VAL A 81 0.01 4.88 13.01
C VAL A 81 -0.16 6.32 13.51
N LYS A 82 -1.40 6.81 13.70
CA LYS A 82 -1.67 8.12 14.26
C LYS A 82 -1.00 8.31 15.63
N GLU A 83 -1.04 7.28 16.49
CA GLU A 83 -0.46 7.30 17.85
C GLU A 83 1.07 7.50 17.84
N THR A 84 1.76 7.27 16.71
CA THR A 84 3.19 7.55 16.57
C THR A 84 3.50 9.04 16.34
N GLY A 85 2.50 9.88 16.12
CA GLY A 85 2.68 11.31 15.83
C GLY A 85 2.70 11.64 14.34
N ALA A 86 2.30 10.71 13.47
CA ALA A 86 2.20 10.91 12.02
C ALA A 86 1.35 12.17 11.68
N LYS A 87 1.86 13.00 10.76
CA LYS A 87 1.19 14.22 10.29
C LYS A 87 0.54 14.07 8.92
N LEU A 88 0.87 13.04 8.23
CA LEU A 88 0.38 12.61 6.92
C LEU A 88 0.59 11.09 6.85
N MET A 89 -0.27 10.35 6.19
CA MET A 89 -0.08 8.92 6.02
C MET A 89 -0.55 8.43 4.65
N VAL A 90 0.00 7.30 4.21
CA VAL A 90 -0.35 6.64 2.96
C VAL A 90 -0.93 5.27 3.26
N MET A 91 -2.17 5.04 2.83
CA MET A 91 -2.76 3.71 2.82
C MET A 91 -2.35 2.96 1.54
N ASN A 92 -1.68 1.82 1.70
CA ASN A 92 -1.28 0.98 0.59
C ASN A 92 -2.43 0.05 0.18
N THR A 93 -2.95 0.23 -1.02
CA THR A 93 -4.03 -0.60 -1.60
C THR A 93 -3.55 -1.45 -2.78
N SER A 94 -2.26 -1.48 -2.99
CA SER A 94 -1.63 -2.08 -4.15
C SER A 94 -0.69 -3.26 -3.82
N CYS A 95 -0.87 -3.86 -2.64
CA CYS A 95 -0.11 -5.04 -2.24
C CYS A 95 -0.67 -6.30 -2.91
N PRO A 96 0.10 -7.04 -3.71
CA PRO A 96 -0.38 -8.26 -4.36
C PRO A 96 -0.51 -9.46 -3.40
N ASN A 97 0.02 -9.35 -2.19
CA ASN A 97 0.18 -10.47 -1.25
C ASN A 97 -1.04 -10.72 -0.35
N GLU A 98 -2.18 -10.12 -0.63
CA GLU A 98 -3.41 -10.28 0.17
C GLU A 98 -4.20 -11.57 -0.14
N GLY A 99 -3.62 -12.50 -0.88
CA GLY A 99 -4.20 -13.84 -1.12
C GLY A 99 -5.41 -13.86 -2.06
N HIS A 100 -5.76 -12.77 -2.71
CA HIS A 100 -6.82 -12.67 -3.69
C HIS A 100 -6.28 -12.25 -5.05
N ASN A 101 -6.88 -12.76 -6.12
CA ASN A 101 -6.50 -12.50 -7.51
C ASN A 101 -6.68 -11.02 -7.95
N ARG A 102 -7.07 -10.13 -7.05
CA ARG A 102 -7.29 -8.71 -7.32
C ARG A 102 -6.69 -7.84 -6.21
N LEU A 103 -5.97 -6.82 -6.61
CA LEU A 103 -5.48 -5.78 -5.70
C LEU A 103 -6.67 -5.00 -5.10
N LEU A 104 -6.54 -4.55 -3.85
CA LEU A 104 -7.58 -3.78 -3.18
C LEU A 104 -8.00 -2.54 -4.00
N CYS A 105 -7.05 -1.85 -4.62
CA CYS A 105 -7.33 -0.68 -5.47
C CYS A 105 -8.18 -1.00 -6.73
N HIS A 106 -8.38 -2.27 -7.07
CA HIS A 106 -9.31 -2.66 -8.12
C HIS A 106 -10.77 -2.84 -7.63
N ASN A 107 -11.04 -2.47 -6.37
CA ASN A 107 -12.38 -2.36 -5.81
C ASN A 107 -12.60 -0.94 -5.23
N PRO A 108 -12.90 0.06 -6.08
CA PRO A 108 -13.03 1.44 -5.64
C PRO A 108 -14.05 1.69 -4.53
N LEU A 109 -15.16 0.94 -4.55
CA LEU A 109 -16.20 1.07 -3.52
C LEU A 109 -15.72 0.58 -2.15
N LEU A 110 -14.99 -0.53 -2.11
CA LEU A 110 -14.42 -1.02 -0.86
C LEU A 110 -13.33 -0.08 -0.35
N VAL A 111 -12.48 0.47 -1.23
CA VAL A 111 -11.52 1.50 -0.85
C VAL A 111 -12.21 2.72 -0.26
N GLY A 112 -13.32 3.16 -0.85
CA GLY A 112 -14.15 4.24 -0.30
C GLY A 112 -14.58 3.97 1.14
N ARG A 113 -15.19 2.80 1.39
CA ARG A 113 -15.64 2.38 2.75
C ARG A 113 -14.47 2.30 3.75
N ILE A 114 -13.35 1.75 3.32
CA ILE A 114 -12.14 1.68 4.15
C ILE A 114 -11.65 3.09 4.50
N THR A 115 -11.56 4.00 3.54
CA THR A 115 -11.09 5.35 3.79
C THR A 115 -12.03 6.16 4.69
N GLU A 116 -13.34 5.91 4.63
CA GLU A 116 -14.31 6.46 5.58
C GLU A 116 -14.02 5.99 7.02
N ALA A 117 -13.86 4.69 7.23
CA ALA A 117 -13.55 4.12 8.53
C ALA A 117 -12.18 4.62 9.06
N VAL A 118 -11.17 4.67 8.19
CA VAL A 118 -9.85 5.23 8.52
C VAL A 118 -9.97 6.68 8.95
N LYS A 119 -10.74 7.51 8.23
CA LYS A 119 -10.91 8.92 8.57
C LYS A 119 -11.62 9.16 9.91
N GLN A 120 -12.51 8.27 10.31
CA GLN A 120 -13.11 8.32 11.65
C GLN A 120 -12.06 8.17 12.75
N GLU A 121 -11.03 7.34 12.53
CA GLU A 121 -9.94 7.13 13.48
C GLU A 121 -8.89 8.27 13.46
N ILE A 122 -8.48 8.70 12.26
CA ILE A 122 -7.36 9.64 12.14
C ILE A 122 -7.79 11.12 12.20
N GLY A 123 -9.07 11.41 11.98
CA GLY A 123 -9.59 12.78 12.00
C GLY A 123 -9.03 13.63 10.86
N ASP A 124 -8.49 14.81 11.17
CA ASP A 124 -8.01 15.78 10.18
C ASP A 124 -6.64 15.44 9.57
N ILE A 125 -5.98 14.36 10.01
CA ILE A 125 -4.70 13.96 9.41
C ILE A 125 -4.93 13.65 7.93
N PRO A 126 -4.16 14.27 7.01
CA PRO A 126 -4.27 13.99 5.59
C PRO A 126 -3.96 12.52 5.29
N LEU A 127 -4.79 11.91 4.44
CA LEU A 127 -4.67 10.55 3.96
C LEU A 127 -4.41 10.56 2.45
N MET A 128 -3.36 9.85 2.05
CA MET A 128 -3.14 9.49 0.65
C MET A 128 -3.43 8.00 0.45
N VAL A 129 -3.81 7.62 -0.76
CA VAL A 129 -3.97 6.22 -1.15
C VAL A 129 -2.95 5.88 -2.22
N LYS A 130 -2.17 4.82 -1.99
CA LYS A 130 -1.23 4.30 -2.99
C LYS A 130 -1.94 3.31 -3.89
N LEU A 131 -1.95 3.61 -5.20
CA LEU A 131 -2.61 2.82 -6.23
C LEU A 131 -1.59 2.02 -7.06
N ALA A 132 -2.00 0.84 -7.53
CA ALA A 132 -1.40 0.21 -8.69
C ALA A 132 -1.97 0.79 -9.99
N TYR A 133 -1.54 0.28 -11.12
CA TYR A 133 -2.13 0.61 -12.40
C TYR A 133 -3.60 0.16 -12.45
N ILE A 134 -4.49 1.08 -12.75
CA ILE A 134 -5.93 0.82 -12.96
C ILE A 134 -6.20 0.96 -14.46
N PRO A 135 -6.47 -0.14 -15.17
CA PRO A 135 -6.59 -0.11 -16.63
C PRO A 135 -7.90 0.49 -17.15
N SER A 136 -8.90 0.65 -16.28
CA SER A 136 -10.23 1.15 -16.61
C SER A 136 -10.38 2.61 -16.17
N ASP A 137 -10.64 3.52 -17.10
CA ASP A 137 -10.93 4.93 -16.79
C ASP A 137 -12.18 5.03 -15.90
N GLY A 138 -13.20 4.18 -16.12
CA GLY A 138 -14.40 4.16 -15.30
C GLY A 138 -14.12 3.76 -13.84
N ASP A 139 -13.24 2.78 -13.61
CA ASP A 139 -12.84 2.40 -12.25
C ASP A 139 -11.97 3.48 -11.60
N LEU A 140 -11.11 4.14 -12.36
CA LEU A 140 -10.33 5.27 -11.86
C LEU A 140 -11.24 6.45 -11.48
N GLU A 141 -12.23 6.78 -12.31
CA GLU A 141 -13.21 7.82 -12.01
C GLU A 141 -14.06 7.45 -10.77
N LEU A 142 -14.45 6.18 -10.63
CA LEU A 142 -15.15 5.68 -9.45
C LEU A 142 -14.27 5.76 -8.21
N MET A 143 -12.97 5.43 -8.32
CA MET A 143 -11.99 5.60 -7.24
C MET A 143 -11.93 7.05 -6.75
N VAL A 144 -11.80 7.98 -7.67
CA VAL A 144 -11.77 9.42 -7.32
C VAL A 144 -13.06 9.84 -6.64
N ARG A 145 -14.21 9.44 -7.17
CA ARG A 145 -15.52 9.78 -6.58
C ARG A 145 -15.72 9.21 -5.19
N SER A 146 -15.40 7.93 -4.99
CA SER A 146 -15.61 7.25 -3.71
C SER A 146 -14.61 7.61 -2.62
N THR A 147 -13.56 8.37 -2.93
CA THR A 147 -12.51 8.76 -1.99
C THR A 147 -12.35 10.28 -1.92
N VAL A 148 -11.70 10.90 -2.88
CA VAL A 148 -11.49 12.36 -2.93
C VAL A 148 -12.82 13.09 -2.98
N GLY A 149 -13.78 12.61 -3.78
CA GLY A 149 -15.12 13.18 -3.88
C GLY A 149 -15.91 13.16 -2.57
N HIS A 150 -15.65 12.19 -1.70
CA HIS A 150 -16.20 12.11 -0.35
C HIS A 150 -15.34 12.86 0.71
N GLY A 151 -14.22 13.46 0.31
CA GLY A 151 -13.33 14.18 1.21
C GLY A 151 -12.50 13.30 2.16
N THR A 152 -12.52 11.98 1.99
CA THR A 152 -11.79 11.04 2.84
C THR A 152 -10.30 10.96 2.48
N VAL A 153 -9.93 11.25 1.23
CA VAL A 153 -8.56 11.18 0.70
C VAL A 153 -8.16 12.53 0.12
N GLN A 154 -6.95 12.97 0.42
CA GLN A 154 -6.39 14.24 -0.06
C GLN A 154 -5.48 14.08 -1.28
N GLY A 155 -5.12 12.85 -1.64
CA GLY A 155 -4.30 12.60 -2.84
C GLY A 155 -4.02 11.13 -3.08
N PHE A 156 -3.44 10.86 -4.24
CA PHE A 156 -3.01 9.52 -4.64
C PHE A 156 -1.50 9.49 -4.83
N SER A 157 -0.90 8.37 -4.46
CA SER A 157 0.46 7.99 -4.83
C SER A 157 0.37 6.96 -5.96
N THR A 158 0.81 7.30 -7.15
CA THR A 158 0.76 6.44 -8.35
C THR A 158 2.14 6.25 -8.94
N ILE A 159 2.44 5.11 -9.46
CA ILE A 159 1.80 3.80 -9.33
C ILE A 159 2.78 2.86 -8.69
N ASN A 160 2.29 1.80 -8.06
CA ASN A 160 3.14 0.69 -7.63
C ASN A 160 3.70 -0.05 -8.87
N THR A 161 4.63 -0.97 -8.67
CA THR A 161 5.17 -1.83 -9.73
C THR A 161 4.05 -2.52 -10.51
N ILE A 162 4.25 -2.67 -11.82
CA ILE A 162 3.34 -3.45 -12.67
C ILE A 162 3.62 -4.93 -12.43
N SER A 163 2.59 -5.69 -12.11
CA SER A 163 2.70 -7.15 -11.97
C SER A 163 3.08 -7.78 -13.32
N ALA A 164 4.17 -8.53 -13.35
CA ALA A 164 4.67 -9.18 -14.55
C ALA A 164 5.23 -10.56 -14.21
N LYS A 165 5.07 -11.52 -15.13
CA LYS A 165 5.82 -12.75 -15.09
C LYS A 165 7.15 -12.53 -15.82
N LEU A 166 8.24 -12.60 -15.07
CA LEU A 166 9.58 -12.48 -15.64
C LEU A 166 10.05 -13.83 -16.13
N VAL A 167 10.59 -13.85 -17.34
CA VAL A 167 11.15 -15.04 -17.96
C VAL A 167 12.53 -14.74 -18.53
N ASP A 168 13.41 -15.73 -18.48
CA ASP A 168 14.70 -15.68 -19.17
C ASP A 168 14.54 -15.85 -20.71
N ALA A 169 15.64 -15.80 -21.43
CA ALA A 169 15.66 -15.98 -22.87
C ALA A 169 15.15 -17.37 -23.35
N ASN A 170 15.06 -18.34 -22.46
CA ASN A 170 14.56 -19.69 -22.74
C ASN A 170 13.09 -19.86 -22.31
N GLY A 171 12.47 -18.81 -21.74
CA GLY A 171 11.09 -18.84 -21.26
C GLY A 171 10.91 -19.41 -19.84
N ASN A 172 12.00 -19.69 -19.11
CA ASN A 172 11.94 -20.12 -17.72
C ASN A 172 11.65 -18.93 -16.81
N GLN A 173 11.01 -19.18 -15.68
CA GLN A 173 10.79 -18.14 -14.69
C GLN A 173 12.15 -17.60 -14.18
N ALA A 174 12.32 -16.26 -14.19
CA ALA A 174 13.57 -15.60 -13.84
C ALA A 174 13.59 -15.04 -12.40
N LEU A 175 12.41 -14.92 -11.76
CA LEU A 175 12.19 -14.48 -10.37
C LEU A 175 10.97 -15.20 -9.81
#